data_d6ed8ad028ab0a5572cb7080687e359f
#
_entry.id   d6ed8ad028ab0a5572cb7080687e359f
#
_cell.length_a   1.000
_cell.length_b   1.000
_cell.length_c   1.000
_cell.angle_alpha   90.00
_cell.angle_beta   90.00
_cell.angle_gamma   90.00
#
_symmetry.space_group_name_H-M   'P 1'
#
loop_
_entity.id
_entity.type
_entity.pdbx_description
1 polymer ?
#
loop_
_entity_poly.entity_id
_entity_poly.type
_entity_poly.pdbx_seq_one_letter_code
_entity_poly.pdbx_strand_id
1 'polypeptide(L)'
;MNSTTCTYFTERPMAPAVYNLNTGTNYLPRNTCAVPESSVTLVPASGGHDGLRVLSNDAFIDKQEEDEYYIAYGDVSQIWKRQMKSTSQMVAIKGFRMTAPVGIDETNQKFQSSLLRLVKEWHTLEHANIMPCLGVTYGFGLIASVVVPLCPEGNINDYVRDHPHANKLDLLSQVASGVAYLHSRGVVHGKICGKNIVVAPNGCPLITDAGLAQAIRSQEGIFPWATPSQSLRWQAPETFGPDLDDAYTTSSDVWSLAMTILEVMSGRAPYYPRRQIHATAFAIMDGVLPKRPDNDTVSDGLWDVLRTSWAKNPSDRPCAAFVRRQLEALRADNLYHLYKL
;
A
#
# COMPACT_ATOMS: atom_id res chain seq x y z
N MET A 1 -5.84 17.36 59.54
CA MET A 1 -6.93 16.41 59.36
C MET A 1 -7.72 16.86 58.13
N ASN A 2 -7.50 16.27 57.00
CA ASN A 2 -8.43 16.17 55.88
C ASN A 2 -7.71 15.30 54.85
N SER A 3 -8.15 14.06 54.80
CA SER A 3 -7.71 13.05 53.84
C SER A 3 -8.45 13.24 52.51
N THR A 4 -7.74 13.56 51.46
CA THR A 4 -8.30 13.57 50.10
C THR A 4 -8.03 12.20 49.48
N THR A 5 -9.07 11.40 49.37
CA THR A 5 -9.08 10.10 48.70
C THR A 5 -8.96 10.30 47.18
N CYS A 6 -7.86 9.81 46.62
CA CYS A 6 -7.64 9.74 45.19
C CYS A 6 -8.30 8.45 44.67
N THR A 7 -9.38 8.59 43.90
CA THR A 7 -10.06 7.48 43.23
C THR A 7 -9.28 7.12 41.98
N TYR A 8 -8.64 5.95 41.96
CA TYR A 8 -8.05 5.34 40.77
C TYR A 8 -9.16 4.88 39.84
N PHE A 9 -9.20 5.45 38.66
CA PHE A 9 -9.92 4.86 37.54
C PHE A 9 -9.18 3.58 37.13
N THR A 10 -9.80 2.44 37.36
CA THR A 10 -9.34 1.16 36.82
C THR A 10 -9.67 1.14 35.33
N GLU A 11 -8.64 1.33 34.49
CA GLU A 11 -8.72 0.99 33.07
C GLU A 11 -8.99 -0.50 32.93
N ARG A 12 -10.10 -0.84 32.27
CA ARG A 12 -10.35 -2.21 31.86
C ARG A 12 -9.27 -2.59 30.82
N PRO A 13 -8.63 -3.74 30.92
CA PRO A 13 -7.69 -4.19 29.93
C PRO A 13 -8.42 -4.36 28.59
N MET A 14 -7.95 -3.67 27.54
CA MET A 14 -8.37 -3.94 26.18
C MET A 14 -8.02 -5.39 25.84
N ALA A 15 -9.00 -6.13 25.33
CA ALA A 15 -8.79 -7.49 24.86
C ALA A 15 -7.68 -7.47 23.78
N PRO A 16 -6.76 -8.45 23.80
CA PRO A 16 -5.68 -8.51 22.83
C PRO A 16 -6.27 -8.64 21.44
N ALA A 17 -5.81 -7.82 20.50
CA ALA A 17 -6.13 -7.94 19.09
C ALA A 17 -5.72 -9.35 18.62
N VAL A 18 -6.68 -10.12 18.14
CA VAL A 18 -6.40 -11.45 17.58
C VAL A 18 -5.71 -11.24 16.25
N TYR A 19 -4.41 -11.53 16.20
CA TYR A 19 -3.64 -11.57 14.97
C TYR A 19 -4.10 -12.80 14.17
N ASN A 20 -4.74 -12.59 13.03
CA ASN A 20 -4.93 -13.67 12.09
C ASN A 20 -3.62 -13.90 11.34
N LEU A 21 -2.92 -14.96 11.67
CA LEU A 21 -1.65 -15.35 11.08
C LEU A 21 -1.76 -15.64 9.56
N ASN A 22 -2.98 -15.82 9.05
CA ASN A 22 -3.21 -16.20 7.65
C ASN A 22 -3.31 -15.02 6.67
N THR A 23 -3.57 -13.78 7.11
CA THR A 23 -3.79 -12.67 6.17
C THR A 23 -2.88 -11.46 6.39
N GLY A 24 -2.10 -11.43 7.47
CA GLY A 24 -1.29 -10.25 7.82
C GLY A 24 -2.10 -8.97 8.04
N THR A 25 -3.41 -9.06 8.07
CA THR A 25 -4.36 -7.99 8.33
C THR A 25 -4.89 -8.11 9.76
N ASN A 26 -4.97 -7.00 10.49
CA ASN A 26 -5.62 -6.95 11.79
C ASN A 26 -7.14 -7.00 11.56
N TYR A 27 -7.78 -8.12 11.87
CA TYR A 27 -9.23 -8.18 12.02
C TYR A 27 -9.58 -7.76 13.44
N LEU A 28 -10.38 -6.72 13.60
CA LEU A 28 -11.01 -6.43 14.89
C LEU A 28 -12.21 -7.37 15.07
N PRO A 29 -12.42 -7.91 16.30
CA PRO A 29 -13.66 -8.61 16.61
C PRO A 29 -14.82 -7.65 16.42
N ARG A 30 -15.98 -8.18 15.98
CA ARG A 30 -17.24 -7.45 15.78
C ARG A 30 -17.64 -6.72 17.07
N ASN A 31 -17.20 -5.47 17.22
CA ASN A 31 -17.74 -4.56 18.22
C ASN A 31 -17.82 -3.16 17.61
N THR A 32 -19.01 -2.88 17.14
CA THR A 32 -19.72 -1.59 17.15
C THR A 32 -18.86 -0.33 17.13
N CYS A 33 -18.50 0.12 15.93
CA CYS A 33 -18.51 1.53 15.63
C CYS A 33 -19.44 1.70 14.42
N ALA A 34 -20.72 1.76 14.67
CA ALA A 34 -21.67 2.33 13.72
C ALA A 34 -21.21 3.77 13.47
N VAL A 35 -20.89 4.11 12.25
CA VAL A 35 -20.72 5.51 11.84
C VAL A 35 -22.07 6.17 12.07
N PRO A 36 -22.18 7.25 12.86
CA PRO A 36 -23.46 7.93 13.05
C PRO A 36 -23.96 8.38 11.67
N GLU A 37 -25.21 8.12 11.37
CA GLU A 37 -25.90 8.48 10.12
C GLU A 37 -25.99 10.00 9.86
N SER A 38 -25.44 10.83 10.75
CA SER A 38 -25.39 12.30 10.61
C SER A 38 -24.05 12.82 10.08
N SER A 39 -23.33 12.04 9.25
CA SER A 39 -22.17 12.57 8.53
C SER A 39 -22.63 13.52 7.43
N VAL A 40 -22.25 14.78 7.54
CA VAL A 40 -22.38 15.78 6.47
C VAL A 40 -21.65 15.23 5.25
N THR A 41 -22.42 14.65 4.34
CA THR A 41 -21.91 14.23 3.05
C THR A 41 -21.59 15.49 2.28
N LEU A 42 -20.30 15.79 2.04
CA LEU A 42 -19.93 16.83 1.11
C LEU A 42 -20.47 16.41 -0.25
N VAL A 43 -21.63 16.98 -0.63
CA VAL A 43 -22.17 16.85 -1.97
C VAL A 43 -21.13 17.45 -2.90
N PRO A 44 -20.72 16.76 -3.98
CA PRO A 44 -19.78 17.33 -4.93
C PRO A 44 -20.34 18.66 -5.43
N ALA A 45 -19.54 19.73 -5.32
CA ALA A 45 -19.87 20.97 -6.00
C ALA A 45 -20.17 20.62 -7.47
N SER A 46 -21.25 21.12 -8.00
CA SER A 46 -21.78 20.87 -9.35
C SER A 46 -20.88 21.49 -10.45
N GLY A 47 -19.61 21.14 -10.44
CA GLY A 47 -18.62 21.42 -11.46
C GLY A 47 -18.20 20.08 -12.05
N GLY A 48 -18.45 19.86 -13.34
CA GLY A 48 -18.16 18.63 -14.04
C GLY A 48 -16.70 18.19 -13.78
N HIS A 49 -16.53 17.02 -13.22
CA HIS A 49 -15.23 16.38 -13.07
C HIS A 49 -14.80 15.86 -14.45
N ASP A 50 -14.25 16.74 -15.27
CA ASP A 50 -13.82 16.50 -16.64
C ASP A 50 -12.97 15.24 -16.72
N GLY A 51 -13.55 14.13 -17.22
CA GLY A 51 -12.88 12.86 -17.45
C GLY A 51 -12.75 11.91 -16.25
N LEU A 52 -13.22 12.24 -15.04
CA LEU A 52 -13.22 11.31 -13.89
C LEU A 52 -14.58 10.60 -13.76
N ARG A 53 -14.57 9.26 -13.75
CA ARG A 53 -15.78 8.47 -13.54
C ARG A 53 -16.19 8.50 -12.08
N VAL A 54 -17.35 9.11 -11.79
CA VAL A 54 -18.00 9.07 -10.48
C VAL A 54 -19.09 7.99 -10.51
N LEU A 55 -18.99 7.02 -9.61
CA LEU A 55 -19.96 5.95 -9.46
C LEU A 55 -20.94 6.33 -8.34
N SER A 56 -22.24 6.39 -8.65
CA SER A 56 -23.27 6.60 -7.63
C SER A 56 -23.36 5.37 -6.72
N ASN A 57 -23.88 5.53 -5.49
CA ASN A 57 -24.10 4.41 -4.58
C ASN A 57 -25.05 3.37 -5.17
N ASP A 58 -25.99 3.80 -6.03
CA ASP A 58 -26.92 2.91 -6.73
C ASP A 58 -26.24 2.00 -7.76
N ALA A 59 -24.96 2.28 -8.12
CA ALA A 59 -24.19 1.40 -8.99
C ALA A 59 -23.80 0.07 -8.31
N PHE A 60 -23.91 0.00 -6.99
CA PHE A 60 -23.59 -1.19 -6.22
C PHE A 60 -24.87 -1.93 -5.80
N ILE A 61 -24.75 -3.26 -5.62
CA ILE A 61 -25.83 -4.06 -5.06
C ILE A 61 -26.01 -3.64 -3.60
N ASP A 62 -27.27 -3.53 -3.15
CA ASP A 62 -27.60 -3.16 -1.79
C ASP A 62 -26.90 -4.09 -0.79
N LYS A 63 -26.51 -3.51 0.33
CA LYS A 63 -25.81 -4.18 1.41
C LYS A 63 -26.55 -5.44 1.85
N GLN A 64 -25.88 -6.60 1.85
CA GLN A 64 -26.27 -7.70 2.71
C GLN A 64 -25.72 -7.41 4.12
N GLU A 65 -26.32 -7.95 5.16
CA GLU A 65 -25.88 -7.72 6.56
C GLU A 65 -24.37 -8.01 6.77
N GLU A 66 -23.80 -8.94 5.99
CA GLU A 66 -22.37 -9.27 6.00
C GLU A 66 -21.48 -8.18 5.37
N ASP A 67 -22.03 -7.29 4.57
CA ASP A 67 -21.33 -6.23 3.85
C ASP A 67 -21.29 -4.89 4.62
N GLU A 68 -21.82 -4.83 5.84
CA GLU A 68 -21.83 -3.61 6.65
C GLU A 68 -20.43 -3.22 7.14
N TYR A 69 -19.48 -4.14 7.09
CA TYR A 69 -18.13 -3.93 7.63
C TYR A 69 -17.08 -3.86 6.51
N TYR A 70 -16.03 -3.07 6.79
CA TYR A 70 -14.82 -3.10 5.94
C TYR A 70 -14.11 -4.44 6.09
N ILE A 71 -13.56 -4.94 4.98
CA ILE A 71 -12.87 -6.23 4.91
C ILE A 71 -11.38 -6.15 5.29
N ALA A 72 -10.80 -4.96 5.22
CA ALA A 72 -9.39 -4.73 5.56
C ALA A 72 -9.12 -3.29 6.01
N TYR A 73 -8.04 -3.13 6.78
CA TYR A 73 -7.48 -1.85 7.18
C TYR A 73 -6.16 -1.57 6.46
N GLY A 74 -6.02 -0.37 5.90
CA GLY A 74 -4.74 0.23 5.57
C GLY A 74 -4.26 1.21 6.65
N ASP A 75 -3.09 1.79 6.47
CA ASP A 75 -2.52 2.78 7.42
C ASP A 75 -3.47 3.99 7.60
N VAL A 76 -4.11 4.45 6.54
CA VAL A 76 -4.99 5.62 6.51
C VAL A 76 -6.36 5.32 5.91
N SER A 77 -6.68 4.07 5.62
CA SER A 77 -7.87 3.71 4.86
C SER A 77 -8.57 2.46 5.39
N GLN A 78 -9.81 2.32 5.01
CA GLN A 78 -10.65 1.14 5.18
C GLN A 78 -11.03 0.63 3.80
N ILE A 79 -11.07 -0.67 3.62
CA ILE A 79 -11.43 -1.32 2.37
C ILE A 79 -12.78 -1.99 2.52
N TRP A 80 -13.72 -1.60 1.70
CA TRP A 80 -15.07 -2.15 1.64
C TRP A 80 -15.19 -3.05 0.41
N LYS A 81 -15.93 -4.15 0.53
CA LYS A 81 -16.26 -5.04 -0.58
C LYS A 81 -17.68 -4.73 -1.07
N ARG A 82 -17.84 -4.58 -2.38
CA ARG A 82 -19.16 -4.40 -3.03
C ARG A 82 -19.20 -5.13 -4.36
N GLN A 83 -20.41 -5.36 -4.85
CA GLN A 83 -20.64 -5.89 -6.20
C GLN A 83 -21.27 -4.81 -7.07
N MET A 84 -20.73 -4.60 -8.25
CA MET A 84 -21.31 -3.67 -9.23
C MET A 84 -22.55 -4.28 -9.90
N LYS A 85 -23.68 -3.54 -9.94
CA LYS A 85 -24.92 -3.99 -10.58
C LYS A 85 -24.76 -4.24 -12.07
N SER A 86 -24.02 -3.37 -12.76
CA SER A 86 -23.86 -3.39 -14.22
C SER A 86 -23.04 -4.54 -14.77
N THR A 87 -22.04 -5.02 -14.00
CA THR A 87 -21.08 -6.01 -14.47
C THR A 87 -21.03 -7.26 -13.60
N SER A 88 -21.74 -7.27 -12.47
CA SER A 88 -21.62 -8.28 -11.40
C SER A 88 -20.18 -8.44 -10.86
N GLN A 89 -19.28 -7.54 -11.22
CA GLN A 89 -17.88 -7.55 -10.77
C GLN A 89 -17.79 -7.17 -9.29
N MET A 90 -16.99 -7.93 -8.54
CA MET A 90 -16.62 -7.57 -7.18
C MET A 90 -15.57 -6.47 -7.19
N VAL A 91 -15.78 -5.44 -6.38
CA VAL A 91 -14.90 -4.28 -6.26
C VAL A 91 -14.49 -4.05 -4.82
N ALA A 92 -13.32 -3.48 -4.66
CA ALA A 92 -12.82 -2.93 -3.42
C ALA A 92 -13.01 -1.40 -3.44
N ILE A 93 -13.63 -0.86 -2.40
CA ILE A 93 -13.83 0.58 -2.23
C ILE A 93 -12.92 1.03 -1.10
N LYS A 94 -11.95 1.90 -1.42
CA LYS A 94 -10.98 2.42 -0.46
C LYS A 94 -11.47 3.76 0.07
N GLY A 95 -12.04 3.75 1.27
CA GLY A 95 -12.42 4.94 2.02
C GLY A 95 -11.30 5.39 2.93
N PHE A 96 -11.12 6.72 3.09
CA PHE A 96 -10.05 7.29 3.89
C PHE A 96 -10.54 7.59 5.30
N ARG A 97 -9.77 7.15 6.31
CA ARG A 97 -9.99 7.48 7.71
C ARG A 97 -9.35 8.84 8.00
N MET A 98 -10.18 9.82 8.18
CA MET A 98 -9.74 11.19 8.49
C MET A 98 -10.29 11.59 9.84
N THR A 99 -9.57 12.41 10.59
CA THR A 99 -10.19 13.15 11.69
C THR A 99 -11.01 14.26 11.07
N ALA A 100 -12.26 14.40 11.53
CA ALA A 100 -13.02 15.61 11.29
C ALA A 100 -12.67 16.59 12.43
N PRO A 101 -11.76 17.57 12.24
CA PRO A 101 -11.60 18.65 13.21
C PRO A 101 -12.89 19.47 13.22
N VAL A 102 -13.29 19.93 14.38
CA VAL A 102 -14.35 20.95 14.51
C VAL A 102 -13.81 22.20 13.78
N GLY A 103 -14.39 22.58 12.65
CA GLY A 103 -13.89 23.68 11.80
C GLY A 103 -13.36 23.22 10.44
N ILE A 104 -13.95 22.17 9.92
CA ILE A 104 -13.71 21.55 8.61
C ILE A 104 -13.64 22.66 7.55
N ASP A 105 -12.71 22.62 6.66
CA ASP A 105 -13.03 22.51 5.25
C ASP A 105 -11.84 22.64 4.33
N GLU A 106 -10.98 23.61 4.51
CA GLU A 106 -9.92 23.85 3.55
C GLU A 106 -8.97 22.66 3.41
N THR A 107 -8.64 21.98 4.52
CA THR A 107 -7.65 20.89 4.50
C THR A 107 -8.23 19.61 3.91
N ASN A 108 -9.48 19.28 4.26
CA ASN A 108 -10.18 18.14 3.68
C ASN A 108 -10.48 18.38 2.19
N GLN A 109 -10.85 19.60 1.81
CA GLN A 109 -11.07 19.99 0.41
C GLN A 109 -9.76 19.95 -0.40
N LYS A 110 -8.64 20.41 0.16
CA LYS A 110 -7.31 20.30 -0.48
C LYS A 110 -6.92 18.84 -0.71
N PHE A 111 -7.09 17.99 0.31
CA PHE A 111 -6.80 16.57 0.15
C PHE A 111 -7.74 15.91 -0.86
N GLN A 112 -9.04 16.16 -0.80
CA GLN A 112 -10.01 15.67 -1.80
C GLN A 112 -9.62 16.10 -3.21
N SER A 113 -9.27 17.37 -3.41
CA SER A 113 -8.85 17.88 -4.71
C SER A 113 -7.57 17.19 -5.22
N SER A 114 -6.59 16.99 -4.34
CA SER A 114 -5.36 16.26 -4.65
C SER A 114 -5.65 14.80 -4.98
N LEU A 115 -6.54 14.15 -4.22
CA LEU A 115 -6.97 12.77 -4.45
C LEU A 115 -7.67 12.62 -5.80
N LEU A 116 -8.61 13.52 -6.14
CA LEU A 116 -9.35 13.46 -7.40
C LEU A 116 -8.42 13.65 -8.60
N ARG A 117 -7.43 14.55 -8.50
CA ARG A 117 -6.40 14.74 -9.52
C ARG A 117 -5.59 13.46 -9.70
N LEU A 118 -5.12 12.87 -8.60
CA LEU A 118 -4.36 11.63 -8.62
C LEU A 118 -5.17 10.47 -9.23
N VAL A 119 -6.44 10.33 -8.84
CA VAL A 119 -7.32 9.27 -9.37
C VAL A 119 -7.57 9.47 -10.87
N LYS A 120 -7.67 10.72 -11.33
CA LYS A 120 -7.77 11.03 -12.76
C LYS A 120 -6.52 10.58 -13.51
N GLU A 121 -5.33 10.85 -12.98
CA GLU A 121 -4.07 10.36 -13.54
C GLU A 121 -4.01 8.82 -13.50
N TRP A 122 -4.34 8.20 -12.37
CA TRP A 122 -4.35 6.75 -12.23
C TRP A 122 -5.31 6.07 -13.21
N HIS A 123 -6.49 6.66 -13.45
CA HIS A 123 -7.46 6.13 -14.42
C HIS A 123 -6.91 6.05 -15.86
N THR A 124 -5.89 6.83 -16.20
CA THR A 124 -5.22 6.81 -17.52
C THR A 124 -4.09 5.78 -17.62
N LEU A 125 -3.74 5.11 -16.52
CA LEU A 125 -2.65 4.15 -16.52
C LEU A 125 -3.15 2.78 -17.01
N GLU A 126 -2.59 2.32 -18.12
CA GLU A 126 -2.94 1.04 -18.75
C GLU A 126 -1.69 0.16 -18.82
N HIS A 127 -1.59 -0.82 -17.93
CA HIS A 127 -0.51 -1.80 -17.91
C HIS A 127 -0.95 -3.07 -17.17
N ALA A 128 -0.49 -4.23 -17.63
CA ALA A 128 -0.86 -5.54 -17.09
C ALA A 128 -0.61 -5.68 -15.58
N ASN A 129 0.38 -4.95 -15.04
CA ASN A 129 0.77 -5.03 -13.64
C ASN A 129 0.44 -3.76 -12.84
N ILE A 130 -0.46 -2.93 -13.31
CA ILE A 130 -1.02 -1.79 -12.58
C ILE A 130 -2.49 -2.06 -12.31
N MET A 131 -2.91 -1.87 -11.06
CA MET A 131 -4.31 -1.97 -10.67
C MET A 131 -5.14 -0.95 -11.45
N PRO A 132 -6.14 -1.36 -12.24
CA PRO A 132 -7.00 -0.39 -12.92
C PRO A 132 -7.86 0.37 -11.90
N CYS A 133 -7.95 1.68 -12.06
CA CYS A 133 -8.87 2.50 -11.30
C CYS A 133 -10.22 2.60 -12.01
N LEU A 134 -11.29 2.15 -11.38
CA LEU A 134 -12.64 2.17 -11.95
C LEU A 134 -13.33 3.53 -11.78
N GLY A 135 -12.83 4.36 -10.87
CA GLY A 135 -13.35 5.68 -10.56
C GLY A 135 -13.43 5.95 -9.06
N VAL A 136 -14.29 6.87 -8.68
CA VAL A 136 -14.55 7.23 -7.28
C VAL A 136 -16.02 7.07 -6.93
N THR A 137 -16.29 6.90 -5.65
CA THR A 137 -17.66 6.94 -5.08
C THR A 137 -17.64 7.72 -3.77
N TYR A 138 -18.81 8.01 -3.22
CA TYR A 138 -18.98 8.71 -1.96
C TYR A 138 -19.78 7.83 -0.97
N GLY A 139 -19.76 8.19 0.33
CA GLY A 139 -20.51 7.48 1.37
C GLY A 139 -19.74 6.37 2.08
N PHE A 140 -18.44 6.18 1.78
CA PHE A 140 -17.55 5.23 2.45
C PHE A 140 -16.45 5.92 3.27
N GLY A 141 -16.64 7.20 3.57
CA GLY A 141 -15.75 8.05 4.34
C GLY A 141 -16.18 9.51 4.19
N LEU A 142 -15.41 10.44 4.78
CA LEU A 142 -15.70 11.87 4.74
C LEU A 142 -15.50 12.51 3.35
N ILE A 143 -14.71 11.89 2.50
CA ILE A 143 -14.39 12.36 1.13
C ILE A 143 -14.62 11.25 0.11
N ALA A 144 -14.30 11.53 -1.15
CA ALA A 144 -14.32 10.55 -2.22
C ALA A 144 -13.50 9.30 -1.87
N SER A 145 -14.03 8.13 -2.19
CA SER A 145 -13.41 6.83 -2.01
C SER A 145 -13.05 6.25 -3.37
N VAL A 146 -11.89 5.60 -3.47
CA VAL A 146 -11.39 5.03 -4.73
C VAL A 146 -11.98 3.65 -4.94
N VAL A 147 -12.42 3.36 -6.16
CA VAL A 147 -13.01 2.07 -6.56
C VAL A 147 -12.05 1.34 -7.49
N VAL A 148 -11.69 0.12 -7.11
CA VAL A 148 -10.81 -0.77 -7.89
C VAL A 148 -11.39 -2.19 -7.93
N PRO A 149 -11.00 -3.07 -8.87
CA PRO A 149 -11.34 -4.48 -8.83
C PRO A 149 -10.93 -5.14 -7.51
N LEU A 150 -11.75 -6.02 -6.97
CA LEU A 150 -11.38 -6.82 -5.81
C LEU A 150 -10.45 -7.96 -6.25
N CYS A 151 -9.30 -8.07 -5.60
CA CYS A 151 -8.36 -9.18 -5.77
C CYS A 151 -8.50 -10.13 -4.58
N PRO A 152 -9.18 -11.28 -4.73
CA PRO A 152 -9.47 -12.19 -3.62
C PRO A 152 -8.22 -12.91 -3.10
N GLU A 153 -7.17 -13.03 -3.91
CA GLU A 153 -5.89 -13.66 -3.53
C GLU A 153 -5.07 -12.82 -2.53
N GLY A 154 -5.55 -11.62 -2.19
CA GLY A 154 -4.86 -10.75 -1.25
C GLY A 154 -3.60 -10.10 -1.81
N ASN A 155 -2.65 -9.76 -0.93
CA ASN A 155 -1.39 -9.17 -1.34
C ASN A 155 -0.35 -10.25 -1.72
N ILE A 156 0.74 -9.83 -2.38
CA ILE A 156 1.76 -10.75 -2.90
C ILE A 156 2.42 -11.61 -1.81
N ASN A 157 2.56 -11.11 -0.57
CA ASN A 157 3.14 -11.88 0.53
C ASN A 157 2.20 -13.02 0.97
N ASP A 158 0.90 -12.73 1.07
CA ASP A 158 -0.11 -13.73 1.38
C ASP A 158 -0.17 -14.76 0.25
N TYR A 159 -0.21 -14.29 -1.01
CA TYR A 159 -0.22 -15.16 -2.17
C TYR A 159 0.95 -16.15 -2.21
N VAL A 160 2.21 -15.68 -2.06
CA VAL A 160 3.37 -16.59 -2.11
C VAL A 160 3.47 -17.51 -0.90
N ARG A 161 2.88 -17.15 0.23
CA ARG A 161 2.76 -18.03 1.40
C ARG A 161 1.77 -19.16 1.12
N ASP A 162 0.62 -18.83 0.53
CA ASP A 162 -0.48 -19.76 0.29
C ASP A 162 -0.26 -20.57 -1.00
N HIS A 163 0.64 -20.10 -1.89
CA HIS A 163 1.08 -20.78 -3.11
C HIS A 163 2.61 -21.01 -3.13
N PRO A 164 3.13 -21.95 -2.33
CA PRO A 164 4.58 -22.14 -2.16
C PRO A 164 5.32 -22.51 -3.47
N HIS A 165 4.61 -23.01 -4.48
CA HIS A 165 5.15 -23.33 -5.80
C HIS A 165 5.12 -22.15 -6.78
N ALA A 166 4.57 -20.99 -6.40
CA ALA A 166 4.57 -19.81 -7.24
C ALA A 166 6.00 -19.35 -7.54
N ASN A 167 6.26 -19.05 -8.81
CA ASN A 167 7.57 -18.53 -9.22
C ASN A 167 7.72 -17.07 -8.76
N LYS A 168 8.38 -16.87 -7.62
CA LYS A 168 8.58 -15.55 -7.03
C LYS A 168 9.35 -14.59 -7.95
N LEU A 169 10.36 -15.08 -8.70
CA LEU A 169 11.12 -14.24 -9.65
C LEU A 169 10.24 -13.78 -10.81
N ASP A 170 9.33 -14.64 -11.27
CA ASP A 170 8.36 -14.26 -12.30
C ASP A 170 7.42 -13.17 -11.81
N LEU A 171 6.80 -13.35 -10.64
CA LEU A 171 5.94 -12.35 -10.02
C LEU A 171 6.68 -11.00 -9.83
N LEU A 172 7.91 -11.05 -9.32
CA LEU A 172 8.70 -9.85 -9.04
C LEU A 172 9.18 -9.16 -10.32
N SER A 173 9.46 -9.90 -11.41
CA SER A 173 9.78 -9.31 -12.71
C SER A 173 8.58 -8.55 -13.28
N GLN A 174 7.38 -9.07 -13.11
CA GLN A 174 6.13 -8.42 -13.49
C GLN A 174 5.88 -7.15 -12.64
N VAL A 175 6.13 -7.20 -11.32
CA VAL A 175 6.08 -6.01 -10.45
C VAL A 175 7.07 -4.96 -10.94
N ALA A 176 8.32 -5.34 -11.20
CA ALA A 176 9.33 -4.41 -11.73
C ALA A 176 8.93 -3.83 -13.09
N SER A 177 8.19 -4.58 -13.92
CA SER A 177 7.59 -4.08 -15.17
C SER A 177 6.57 -2.99 -14.91
N GLY A 178 5.68 -3.18 -13.94
CA GLY A 178 4.70 -2.17 -13.53
C GLY A 178 5.37 -0.89 -13.00
N VAL A 179 6.40 -1.02 -12.16
CA VAL A 179 7.17 0.14 -11.65
C VAL A 179 7.87 0.87 -12.80
N ALA A 180 8.50 0.15 -13.73
CA ALA A 180 9.15 0.75 -14.90
C ALA A 180 8.14 1.51 -15.78
N TYR A 181 6.93 0.98 -15.93
CA TYR A 181 5.85 1.66 -16.63
C TYR A 181 5.44 2.96 -15.92
N LEU A 182 5.19 2.94 -14.60
CA LEU A 182 4.89 4.16 -13.83
C LEU A 182 5.96 5.23 -14.06
N HIS A 183 7.23 4.86 -13.93
CA HIS A 183 8.36 5.76 -14.13
C HIS A 183 8.41 6.33 -15.55
N SER A 184 8.08 5.54 -16.58
CA SER A 184 8.01 6.01 -17.97
C SER A 184 6.87 7.02 -18.20
N ARG A 185 5.86 7.01 -17.32
CA ARG A 185 4.74 7.97 -17.33
C ARG A 185 5.01 9.18 -16.42
N GLY A 186 6.20 9.28 -15.81
CA GLY A 186 6.54 10.32 -14.85
C GLY A 186 5.86 10.16 -13.48
N VAL A 187 5.28 8.98 -13.19
CA VAL A 187 4.59 8.72 -11.94
C VAL A 187 5.55 8.05 -10.95
N VAL A 188 5.73 8.68 -9.78
CA VAL A 188 6.42 8.11 -8.63
C VAL A 188 5.38 7.46 -7.73
N HIS A 189 5.58 6.19 -7.40
CA HIS A 189 4.65 5.46 -6.52
C HIS A 189 4.72 5.94 -5.06
N GLY A 190 5.93 6.09 -4.53
CA GLY A 190 6.22 6.61 -3.18
C GLY A 190 5.94 5.65 -2.02
N LYS A 191 5.41 4.43 -2.28
CA LYS A 191 5.13 3.43 -1.22
C LYS A 191 5.10 2.00 -1.77
N ILE A 192 6.14 1.58 -2.50
CA ILE A 192 6.24 0.20 -2.97
C ILE A 192 6.55 -0.72 -1.78
N CYS A 193 5.68 -1.70 -1.53
CA CYS A 193 5.85 -2.76 -0.53
C CYS A 193 4.90 -3.91 -0.87
N GLY A 194 5.13 -5.09 -0.32
CA GLY A 194 4.32 -6.27 -0.63
C GLY A 194 2.82 -6.09 -0.36
N LYS A 195 2.45 -5.27 0.62
CA LYS A 195 1.04 -4.95 0.93
C LYS A 195 0.32 -4.15 -0.16
N ASN A 196 1.06 -3.37 -0.95
CA ASN A 196 0.54 -2.56 -2.06
C ASN A 196 0.68 -3.24 -3.42
N ILE A 197 0.95 -4.55 -3.42
CA ILE A 197 0.94 -5.40 -4.59
C ILE A 197 -0.08 -6.50 -4.33
N VAL A 198 -1.22 -6.45 -4.98
CA VAL A 198 -2.28 -7.46 -4.86
C VAL A 198 -2.23 -8.41 -6.04
N VAL A 199 -2.76 -9.63 -5.86
CA VAL A 199 -2.70 -10.65 -6.91
C VAL A 199 -4.11 -10.90 -7.44
N ALA A 200 -4.25 -10.78 -8.75
CA ALA A 200 -5.50 -11.07 -9.44
C ALA A 200 -5.78 -12.58 -9.48
N PRO A 201 -7.03 -13.02 -9.73
CA PRO A 201 -7.40 -14.44 -9.77
C PRO A 201 -6.60 -15.29 -10.76
N ASN A 202 -6.02 -14.68 -11.79
CA ASN A 202 -5.15 -15.34 -12.76
C ASN A 202 -3.68 -15.42 -12.33
N GLY A 203 -3.36 -15.06 -11.08
CA GLY A 203 -1.99 -15.04 -10.54
C GLY A 203 -1.15 -13.82 -10.95
N CYS A 204 -1.73 -12.83 -11.65
CA CYS A 204 -1.01 -11.63 -12.09
C CYS A 204 -0.87 -10.63 -10.92
N PRO A 205 0.35 -10.16 -10.58
CA PRO A 205 0.54 -9.13 -9.56
C PRO A 205 0.18 -7.76 -10.11
N LEU A 206 -0.58 -6.99 -9.34
CA LEU A 206 -1.06 -5.65 -9.66
C LEU A 206 -0.59 -4.66 -8.60
N ILE A 207 0.13 -3.62 -9.01
CA ILE A 207 0.54 -2.52 -8.13
C ILE A 207 -0.66 -1.60 -7.91
N THR A 208 -1.00 -1.33 -6.66
CA THR A 208 -2.10 -0.43 -6.26
C THR A 208 -1.57 0.80 -5.55
N ASP A 209 -2.38 1.86 -5.44
CA ASP A 209 -2.08 3.08 -4.68
C ASP A 209 -0.94 3.95 -5.26
N ALA A 210 -0.72 3.91 -6.57
CA ALA A 210 0.31 4.73 -7.22
C ALA A 210 0.13 6.23 -6.91
N GLY A 211 1.17 6.88 -6.38
CA GLY A 211 1.19 8.31 -6.03
C GLY A 211 0.40 8.70 -4.78
N LEU A 212 -0.44 7.81 -4.22
CA LEU A 212 -1.30 8.13 -3.07
C LEU A 212 -0.49 8.53 -1.81
N ALA A 213 0.69 7.97 -1.65
CA ALA A 213 1.55 8.29 -0.51
C ALA A 213 1.97 9.78 -0.50
N GLN A 214 2.25 10.36 -1.65
CA GLN A 214 2.59 11.79 -1.77
C GLN A 214 1.38 12.68 -1.45
N ALA A 215 0.19 12.33 -1.97
CA ALA A 215 -1.03 13.06 -1.69
C ALA A 215 -1.38 13.06 -0.19
N ILE A 216 -1.14 11.96 0.52
CA ILE A 216 -1.37 11.84 1.96
C ILE A 216 -0.37 12.70 2.75
N ARG A 217 0.92 12.69 2.36
CA ARG A 217 1.96 13.43 3.08
C ARG A 217 1.85 14.93 2.96
N SER A 218 1.44 15.43 1.81
CA SER A 218 1.22 16.87 1.62
C SER A 218 0.14 17.44 2.56
N GLN A 219 -0.48 16.60 3.40
CA GLN A 219 -1.60 16.94 4.27
C GLN A 219 -1.31 16.54 5.72
N GLU A 220 -0.26 17.14 6.30
CA GLU A 220 0.04 16.95 7.72
C GLU A 220 -1.16 17.32 8.60
N GLY A 221 -1.45 16.48 9.59
CA GLY A 221 -2.53 16.69 10.58
C GLY A 221 -3.88 16.08 10.21
N ILE A 222 -4.18 15.73 8.95
CA ILE A 222 -5.43 15.05 8.59
C ILE A 222 -5.42 13.58 9.00
N PHE A 223 -4.26 12.97 9.00
CA PHE A 223 -4.07 11.55 9.31
C PHE A 223 -3.20 11.37 10.57
N PRO A 224 -3.72 11.71 11.78
CA PRO A 224 -2.93 11.65 13.01
C PRO A 224 -2.49 10.22 13.38
N TRP A 225 -3.14 9.21 12.82
CA TRP A 225 -2.78 7.78 12.94
C TRP A 225 -2.01 7.23 11.74
N ALA A 226 -1.73 8.04 10.73
CA ALA A 226 -0.77 7.68 9.70
C ALA A 226 0.63 7.65 10.31
N THR A 227 0.84 6.68 11.20
CA THR A 227 2.19 6.46 11.69
C THR A 227 3.05 6.04 10.51
N PRO A 228 4.15 6.73 10.20
CA PRO A 228 5.13 6.32 9.19
C PRO A 228 5.65 4.91 9.44
N SER A 229 5.32 4.36 10.59
CA SER A 229 5.92 3.21 11.23
C SER A 229 5.83 1.91 10.44
N GLN A 230 4.75 1.65 9.71
CA GLN A 230 4.60 0.33 9.10
C GLN A 230 5.31 0.16 7.76
N SER A 231 5.40 1.23 6.94
CA SER A 231 6.09 1.20 5.64
C SER A 231 7.52 1.74 5.65
N LEU A 232 8.00 2.19 6.81
CA LEU A 232 9.32 2.79 6.98
C LEU A 232 10.47 1.89 6.53
N ARG A 233 10.34 0.57 6.69
CA ARG A 233 11.36 -0.42 6.32
C ARG A 233 11.67 -0.48 4.83
N TRP A 234 10.76 -0.02 4.00
CA TRP A 234 10.91 0.02 2.54
C TRP A 234 11.36 1.38 2.03
N GLN A 235 11.41 2.40 2.90
CA GLN A 235 11.75 3.77 2.50
C GLN A 235 13.25 3.95 2.28
N ALA A 236 13.60 4.78 1.30
CA ALA A 236 14.96 5.17 1.01
C ALA A 236 15.49 6.21 2.03
N PRO A 237 16.80 6.24 2.33
CA PRO A 237 17.37 7.14 3.34
C PRO A 237 17.02 8.62 3.13
N GLU A 238 17.02 9.09 1.90
CA GLU A 238 16.70 10.47 1.56
C GLU A 238 15.28 10.89 1.91
N THR A 239 14.35 9.93 2.06
CA THR A 239 12.95 10.21 2.42
C THR A 239 12.72 10.49 3.90
N PHE A 240 13.78 10.50 4.71
CA PHE A 240 13.73 10.86 6.14
C PHE A 240 14.22 12.29 6.40
N GLY A 241 14.64 13.02 5.36
CA GLY A 241 15.14 14.40 5.48
C GLY A 241 14.00 15.42 5.68
N PRO A 242 14.35 16.68 5.97
CA PRO A 242 13.39 17.77 6.12
C PRO A 242 12.70 18.18 4.80
N ASP A 243 13.38 17.99 3.66
CA ASP A 243 12.88 18.36 2.32
C ASP A 243 12.13 17.17 1.70
N LEU A 244 10.93 16.89 2.21
CA LEU A 244 10.17 15.71 1.84
C LEU A 244 9.57 15.75 0.43
N ASP A 245 9.30 16.93 -0.11
CA ASP A 245 8.63 17.08 -1.39
C ASP A 245 9.48 16.58 -2.57
N ASP A 246 10.80 16.80 -2.52
CA ASP A 246 11.76 16.37 -3.55
C ASP A 246 12.38 14.99 -3.28
N ALA A 247 12.15 14.40 -2.10
CA ALA A 247 12.78 13.14 -1.69
C ALA A 247 12.16 11.90 -2.34
N TYR A 248 10.91 12.01 -2.81
CA TYR A 248 10.19 10.91 -3.46
C TYR A 248 10.41 10.98 -4.97
N THR A 249 11.31 10.16 -5.44
CA THR A 249 11.75 10.09 -6.83
C THR A 249 11.62 8.67 -7.38
N THR A 250 11.83 8.49 -8.66
CA THR A 250 11.94 7.15 -9.26
C THR A 250 13.07 6.34 -8.64
N SER A 251 14.14 6.99 -8.17
CA SER A 251 15.25 6.32 -7.48
C SER A 251 14.87 5.86 -6.06
N SER A 252 14.03 6.60 -5.33
CA SER A 252 13.48 6.14 -4.04
C SER A 252 12.51 4.96 -4.21
N ASP A 253 11.76 4.92 -5.32
CA ASP A 253 10.94 3.76 -5.67
C ASP A 253 11.78 2.52 -5.99
N VAL A 254 12.95 2.67 -6.66
CA VAL A 254 13.87 1.54 -6.92
C VAL A 254 14.42 0.95 -5.63
N TRP A 255 14.77 1.80 -4.65
CA TRP A 255 15.11 1.33 -3.30
C TRP A 255 13.97 0.50 -2.70
N SER A 256 12.77 1.05 -2.70
CA SER A 256 11.57 0.38 -2.14
C SER A 256 11.23 -0.93 -2.88
N LEU A 257 11.41 -0.96 -4.22
CA LEU A 257 11.26 -2.16 -5.03
C LEU A 257 12.24 -3.25 -4.59
N ALA A 258 13.52 -2.91 -4.40
CA ALA A 258 14.54 -3.87 -3.94
C ALA A 258 14.24 -4.38 -2.52
N MET A 259 13.73 -3.53 -1.61
CA MET A 259 13.23 -3.97 -0.30
C MET A 259 12.06 -4.93 -0.42
N THR A 260 11.15 -4.68 -1.35
CA THR A 260 9.99 -5.55 -1.62
C THR A 260 10.42 -6.89 -2.23
N ILE A 261 11.41 -6.88 -3.12
CA ILE A 261 11.99 -8.12 -3.64
C ILE A 261 12.58 -8.95 -2.49
N LEU A 262 13.36 -8.33 -1.61
CA LEU A 262 13.91 -9.03 -0.43
C LEU A 262 12.80 -9.58 0.47
N GLU A 263 11.74 -8.82 0.72
CA GLU A 263 10.57 -9.22 1.52
C GLU A 263 9.92 -10.49 0.95
N VAL A 264 9.55 -10.47 -0.34
CA VAL A 264 8.84 -11.57 -1.00
C VAL A 264 9.71 -12.83 -1.10
N MET A 265 11.00 -12.67 -1.42
CA MET A 265 11.92 -13.79 -1.52
C MET A 265 12.16 -14.46 -0.16
N SER A 266 12.39 -13.67 0.88
CA SER A 266 12.73 -14.17 2.22
C SER A 266 11.50 -14.56 3.06
N GLY A 267 10.31 -14.04 2.72
CA GLY A 267 9.10 -14.16 3.54
C GLY A 267 9.16 -13.33 4.84
N ARG A 268 10.08 -12.38 4.94
CA ARG A 268 10.32 -11.56 6.14
C ARG A 268 10.42 -10.09 5.78
N ALA A 269 9.91 -9.23 6.66
CA ALA A 269 10.05 -7.78 6.48
C ALA A 269 11.53 -7.38 6.39
N PRO A 270 11.88 -6.37 5.58
CA PRO A 270 13.23 -5.84 5.53
C PRO A 270 13.76 -5.48 6.92
N TYR A 271 15.08 -5.60 7.12
CA TYR A 271 15.77 -5.39 8.40
C TYR A 271 15.39 -6.38 9.52
N TYR A 272 14.73 -7.50 9.22
CA TYR A 272 14.60 -8.58 10.18
C TYR A 272 15.99 -9.03 10.70
N PRO A 273 16.18 -9.31 12.00
CA PRO A 273 15.20 -9.40 13.09
C PRO A 273 14.97 -8.10 13.90
N ARG A 274 15.37 -6.93 13.40
CA ARG A 274 15.12 -5.66 14.11
C ARG A 274 13.62 -5.43 14.28
N ARG A 275 13.14 -5.43 15.52
CA ARG A 275 11.72 -5.24 15.83
C ARG A 275 11.34 -3.78 16.03
N GLN A 276 12.25 -2.98 16.61
CA GLN A 276 11.99 -1.58 16.94
C GLN A 276 12.06 -0.71 15.69
N ILE A 277 10.97 -0.02 15.42
CA ILE A 277 10.79 0.81 14.23
C ILE A 277 11.76 1.99 14.21
N HIS A 278 11.88 2.73 15.33
CA HIS A 278 12.79 3.86 15.42
C HIS A 278 14.27 3.45 15.21
N ALA A 279 14.69 2.34 15.83
CA ALA A 279 16.03 1.80 15.61
C ALA A 279 16.27 1.38 14.15
N THR A 280 15.23 0.97 13.44
CA THR A 280 15.32 0.69 12.00
C THR A 280 15.43 1.96 11.19
N ALA A 281 14.66 3.01 11.53
CA ALA A 281 14.76 4.33 10.89
C ALA A 281 16.19 4.90 10.99
N PHE A 282 16.75 4.94 12.19
CA PHE A 282 18.11 5.40 12.39
C PHE A 282 19.14 4.57 11.58
N ALA A 283 18.97 3.23 11.56
CA ALA A 283 19.85 2.39 10.77
C ALA A 283 19.77 2.69 9.27
N ILE A 284 18.56 2.97 8.73
CA ILE A 284 18.39 3.37 7.33
C ILE A 284 19.09 4.71 7.06
N MET A 285 18.86 5.71 7.91
CA MET A 285 19.46 7.03 7.81
C MET A 285 21.01 6.96 7.87
N ASP A 286 21.55 6.07 8.71
CA ASP A 286 22.99 5.80 8.81
C ASP A 286 23.53 4.98 7.62
N GLY A 287 22.68 4.58 6.66
CA GLY A 287 23.09 3.81 5.50
C GLY A 287 23.33 2.32 5.78
N VAL A 288 22.84 1.80 6.91
CA VAL A 288 22.90 0.36 7.21
C VAL A 288 21.92 -0.40 6.33
N LEU A 289 22.42 -1.29 5.50
CA LEU A 289 21.62 -2.15 4.64
C LEU A 289 21.04 -3.34 5.40
N PRO A 290 19.92 -3.94 4.91
CA PRO A 290 19.41 -5.19 5.47
C PRO A 290 20.42 -6.32 5.32
N LYS A 291 20.36 -7.29 6.22
CA LYS A 291 21.20 -8.50 6.11
C LYS A 291 20.64 -9.42 5.04
N ARG A 292 21.54 -10.10 4.31
CA ARG A 292 21.16 -11.19 3.43
C ARG A 292 20.58 -12.33 4.28
N PRO A 293 19.47 -12.95 3.85
CA PRO A 293 18.94 -14.14 4.52
C PRO A 293 19.96 -15.29 4.52
N ASP A 294 20.04 -16.02 5.62
CA ASP A 294 20.98 -17.16 5.78
C ASP A 294 20.54 -18.41 5.00
N ASN A 295 19.43 -18.33 4.28
CA ASN A 295 18.88 -19.41 3.45
C ASN A 295 19.12 -19.11 1.96
N ASP A 296 19.13 -20.15 1.13
CA ASP A 296 19.40 -20.08 -0.32
C ASP A 296 18.28 -19.38 -1.14
N THR A 297 17.32 -18.71 -0.48
CA THR A 297 16.21 -18.04 -1.17
C THR A 297 16.64 -16.82 -1.97
N VAL A 298 17.81 -16.25 -1.67
CA VAL A 298 18.39 -15.10 -2.37
C VAL A 298 19.74 -15.50 -2.92
N SER A 299 19.83 -15.79 -4.23
CA SER A 299 21.08 -16.13 -4.92
C SER A 299 22.07 -14.95 -4.92
N ASP A 300 23.35 -15.23 -5.19
CA ASP A 300 24.38 -14.19 -5.29
C ASP A 300 24.03 -13.13 -6.34
N GLY A 301 23.61 -13.55 -7.53
CA GLY A 301 23.20 -12.65 -8.59
C GLY A 301 22.02 -11.76 -8.20
N LEU A 302 21.02 -12.32 -7.47
CA LEU A 302 19.91 -11.52 -6.97
C LEU A 302 20.38 -10.54 -5.89
N TRP A 303 21.26 -10.99 -4.99
CA TRP A 303 21.79 -10.12 -3.93
C TRP A 303 22.57 -8.93 -4.49
N ASP A 304 23.33 -9.12 -5.57
CA ASP A 304 24.06 -8.04 -6.25
C ASP A 304 23.11 -7.01 -6.89
N VAL A 305 22.00 -7.47 -7.49
CA VAL A 305 20.94 -6.57 -8.01
C VAL A 305 20.35 -5.73 -6.86
N LEU A 306 20.06 -6.35 -5.71
CA LEU A 306 19.51 -5.65 -4.55
C LEU A 306 20.51 -4.62 -4.00
N ARG A 307 21.77 -5.00 -3.82
CA ARG A 307 22.82 -4.10 -3.33
C ARG A 307 23.02 -2.88 -4.22
N THR A 308 23.01 -3.07 -5.54
CA THR A 308 23.13 -1.97 -6.51
C THR A 308 21.91 -1.04 -6.41
N SER A 309 20.71 -1.60 -6.22
CA SER A 309 19.46 -0.83 -6.05
C SER A 309 19.40 -0.07 -4.71
N TRP A 310 20.22 -0.46 -3.72
CA TRP A 310 20.40 0.24 -2.45
C TRP A 310 21.67 1.13 -2.41
N ALA A 311 22.13 1.62 -3.56
CA ALA A 311 23.21 2.60 -3.56
C ALA A 311 22.83 3.81 -2.71
N LYS A 312 23.80 4.30 -1.91
CA LYS A 312 23.57 5.43 -0.98
C LYS A 312 23.15 6.68 -1.72
N ASN A 313 23.85 6.99 -2.82
CA ASN A 313 23.50 8.09 -3.69
C ASN A 313 22.35 7.65 -4.62
N PRO A 314 21.19 8.32 -4.62
CA PRO A 314 20.04 7.96 -5.47
C PRO A 314 20.36 7.89 -6.96
N SER A 315 21.29 8.72 -7.46
CA SER A 315 21.70 8.74 -8.88
C SER A 315 22.48 7.50 -9.31
N ASP A 316 23.07 6.75 -8.37
CA ASP A 316 23.84 5.54 -8.65
C ASP A 316 22.94 4.29 -8.71
N ARG A 317 21.66 4.43 -8.34
CA ARG A 317 20.68 3.34 -8.42
C ARG A 317 20.26 3.09 -9.87
N PRO A 318 20.10 1.83 -10.29
CA PRO A 318 19.60 1.50 -11.62
C PRO A 318 18.14 1.96 -11.79
N CYS A 319 17.67 2.06 -13.01
CA CYS A 319 16.23 2.24 -13.25
C CYS A 319 15.46 0.91 -13.05
N ALA A 320 14.16 1.01 -12.79
CA ALA A 320 13.30 -0.16 -12.58
C ALA A 320 13.29 -1.14 -13.78
N ALA A 321 13.43 -0.62 -15.02
CA ALA A 321 13.56 -1.45 -16.22
C ALA A 321 14.84 -2.30 -16.22
N PHE A 322 15.93 -1.82 -15.62
CA PHE A 322 17.13 -2.63 -15.44
C PHE A 322 16.88 -3.74 -14.42
N VAL A 323 16.28 -3.42 -13.26
CA VAL A 323 15.93 -4.42 -12.23
C VAL A 323 15.06 -5.52 -12.85
N ARG A 324 14.04 -5.16 -13.63
CA ARG A 324 13.20 -6.11 -14.36
C ARG A 324 14.03 -7.09 -15.21
N ARG A 325 14.91 -6.57 -16.07
CA ARG A 325 15.74 -7.42 -16.96
C ARG A 325 16.64 -8.39 -16.17
N GLN A 326 17.18 -7.94 -15.03
CA GLN A 326 17.99 -8.81 -14.18
C GLN A 326 17.16 -9.94 -13.55
N LEU A 327 15.95 -9.65 -13.10
CA LEU A 327 15.03 -10.68 -12.57
C LEU A 327 14.61 -11.69 -13.65
N GLU A 328 14.36 -11.23 -14.88
CA GLU A 328 14.05 -12.08 -16.03
C GLU A 328 15.24 -13.01 -16.38
N ALA A 329 16.47 -12.48 -16.36
CA ALA A 329 17.69 -13.28 -16.59
C ALA A 329 17.88 -14.35 -15.50
N LEU A 330 17.79 -13.98 -14.23
CA LEU A 330 17.89 -14.91 -13.09
C LEU A 330 16.81 -16.00 -13.14
N ARG A 331 15.60 -15.65 -13.59
CA ARG A 331 14.53 -16.64 -13.81
C ARG A 331 14.90 -17.65 -14.89
N ALA A 332 15.45 -17.17 -16.01
CA ALA A 332 15.86 -18.04 -17.12
C ALA A 332 16.98 -19.01 -16.71
N ASP A 333 17.97 -18.52 -15.94
CA ASP A 333 19.06 -19.34 -15.43
C ASP A 333 18.55 -20.44 -14.49
N ASN A 334 17.63 -20.12 -13.58
CA ASN A 334 17.01 -21.10 -12.69
C ASN A 334 16.26 -22.19 -13.47
N LEU A 335 15.53 -21.85 -14.52
CA LEU A 335 14.85 -22.83 -15.37
C LEU A 335 15.84 -23.73 -16.10
N TYR A 336 16.94 -23.17 -16.62
CA TYR A 336 17.98 -23.95 -17.32
C TYR A 336 18.63 -24.99 -16.40
N HIS A 337 18.88 -24.66 -15.12
CA HIS A 337 19.42 -25.58 -14.15
C HIS A 337 18.44 -26.71 -13.77
N LEU A 338 17.13 -26.42 -13.72
CA LEU A 338 16.08 -27.41 -13.42
C LEU A 338 15.89 -28.43 -14.56
N TYR A 339 16.13 -28.05 -15.82
CA TYR A 339 16.01 -28.94 -16.99
C TYR A 339 17.28 -29.77 -17.27
N LYS A 340 18.40 -29.49 -16.59
CA LYS A 340 19.65 -30.26 -16.72
C LYS A 340 19.80 -31.41 -15.71
N LEU A 341 18.90 -31.49 -14.73
CA LEU A 341 18.80 -32.56 -13.76
C LEU A 341 17.75 -33.60 -14.20
#